data_6968ead98076c8e82bba6098bb1d2ded
#
_entry.id   6968ead98076c8e82bba6098bb1d2ded
#
_cell.length_a   1.000
_cell.length_b   1.000
_cell.length_c   1.000
_cell.angle_alpha   90.00
_cell.angle_beta   90.00
_cell.angle_gamma   90.00
#
_symmetry.space_group_name_H-M   'P 1'
#
loop_
_entity.id
_entity.type
_entity.pdbx_description
1 polymer ?
#
loop_
_entity_poly.entity_id
_entity_poly.type
_entity_poly.pdbx_seq_one_letter_code
_entity_poly.pdbx_strand_id
1 'polypeptide(L)'
;MNNILVIHVSGRVGDTLLITPLLETISKHFKNSVLTALIHRNTVDLLENCKYADHIGTISKKRARYRGWTFFKKYDLAFVSSSSNEDADSLVAYACRTSKKVVAFEPDSSILRKCIYKSVGKNLNEKRHIIKYYHDLTSSINISPIGERISFRATKQELQESKNLLQKSVLKKCDLIIAVKVTGLESRQFRDWPEDNLSELIELLSKRYKNIGFITLGGLNEFDKFEKFAKRVKTPFLNFSKYGVREVGSIMNYVDLYIGVDTGFTQLMSSYNKPMIILYYPNMSSYKFRPVNHPKLCLLEADQQTHLELDKMALMSTIKPKLVFDKIIKLLE
;
A
#
# COMPACT_ATOMS: atom_id res chain seq x y z
N MET A 1 13.34 -27.67 3.10
CA MET A 1 11.95 -27.34 2.77
C MET A 1 11.92 -26.95 1.31
N ASN A 2 11.08 -27.59 0.50
CA ASN A 2 11.06 -27.36 -0.95
C ASN A 2 9.91 -26.47 -1.40
N ASN A 3 8.77 -26.51 -0.71
CA ASN A 3 7.58 -25.75 -1.08
C ASN A 3 7.03 -24.96 0.11
N ILE A 4 6.91 -23.66 -0.04
CA ILE A 4 6.40 -22.76 1.00
C ILE A 4 5.17 -22.02 0.46
N LEU A 5 4.18 -21.86 1.32
CA LEU A 5 2.94 -21.16 1.03
C LEU A 5 2.81 -19.91 1.92
N VAL A 6 2.47 -18.78 1.32
CA VAL A 6 2.02 -17.58 2.05
C VAL A 6 0.59 -17.27 1.63
N ILE A 7 -0.30 -17.09 2.59
CA ILE A 7 -1.70 -16.71 2.34
C ILE A 7 -1.94 -15.33 2.95
N HIS A 8 -2.28 -14.36 2.08
CA HIS A 8 -2.65 -13.01 2.48
C HIS A 8 -3.87 -12.56 1.69
N VAL A 9 -5.03 -12.53 2.31
CA VAL A 9 -6.29 -12.19 1.64
C VAL A 9 -6.79 -10.84 2.15
N SER A 10 -6.40 -9.79 1.43
CA SER A 10 -6.95 -8.44 1.56
C SER A 10 -7.32 -7.90 0.18
N GLY A 11 -8.51 -7.33 0.05
CA GLY A 11 -8.95 -6.68 -1.19
C GLY A 11 -8.45 -5.23 -1.35
N ARG A 12 -7.51 -4.79 -0.50
CA ARG A 12 -6.98 -3.43 -0.47
C ARG A 12 -5.54 -3.38 -0.99
N VAL A 13 -5.27 -2.39 -1.83
CA VAL A 13 -3.94 -2.16 -2.45
C VAL A 13 -2.84 -2.07 -1.40
N GLY A 14 -3.03 -1.20 -0.39
CA GLY A 14 -2.03 -0.97 0.65
C GLY A 14 -1.71 -2.23 1.44
N ASP A 15 -2.73 -2.94 1.93
CA ASP A 15 -2.55 -4.16 2.72
C ASP A 15 -1.81 -5.25 1.94
N THR A 16 -2.11 -5.38 0.63
CA THR A 16 -1.44 -6.35 -0.24
C THR A 16 0.05 -6.02 -0.45
N LEU A 17 0.40 -4.74 -0.55
CA LEU A 17 1.79 -4.34 -0.67
C LEU A 17 2.56 -4.52 0.65
N LEU A 18 1.91 -4.30 1.78
CA LEU A 18 2.50 -4.44 3.12
C LEU A 18 2.92 -5.87 3.48
N ILE A 19 2.51 -6.90 2.69
CA ILE A 19 3.00 -8.28 2.87
C ILE A 19 4.36 -8.52 2.21
N THR A 20 4.81 -7.66 1.28
CA THR A 20 6.03 -7.89 0.51
C THR A 20 7.31 -8.00 1.34
N PRO A 21 7.48 -7.29 2.48
CA PRO A 21 8.62 -7.51 3.38
C PRO A 21 8.62 -8.91 4.03
N LEU A 22 7.44 -9.47 4.31
CA LEU A 22 7.35 -10.85 4.80
C LEU A 22 7.76 -11.85 3.70
N LEU A 23 7.28 -11.64 2.46
CA LEU A 23 7.71 -12.46 1.31
C LEU A 23 9.23 -12.38 1.10
N GLU A 24 9.81 -11.19 1.23
CA GLU A 24 11.27 -10.99 1.17
C GLU A 24 12.01 -11.81 2.23
N THR A 25 11.56 -11.71 3.47
CA THR A 25 12.16 -12.44 4.60
C THR A 25 12.13 -13.94 4.37
N ILE A 26 10.97 -14.48 3.97
CA ILE A 26 10.80 -15.90 3.70
C ILE A 26 11.67 -16.36 2.53
N SER A 27 11.62 -15.64 1.41
CA SER A 27 12.40 -15.96 0.20
C SER A 27 13.90 -15.96 0.45
N LYS A 28 14.41 -14.98 1.19
CA LYS A 28 15.84 -14.89 1.51
C LYS A 28 16.32 -15.92 2.52
N HIS A 29 15.45 -16.34 3.44
CA HIS A 29 15.77 -17.37 4.40
C HIS A 29 15.77 -18.78 3.77
N PHE A 30 14.77 -19.06 2.95
CA PHE A 30 14.59 -20.36 2.28
C PHE A 30 15.03 -20.32 0.80
N LYS A 31 16.29 -20.02 0.54
CA LYS A 31 16.82 -19.74 -0.80
C LYS A 31 16.57 -20.82 -1.87
N ASN A 32 16.44 -22.09 -1.44
CA ASN A 32 16.25 -23.24 -2.33
C ASN A 32 14.81 -23.76 -2.34
N SER A 33 13.85 -22.93 -1.92
CA SER A 33 12.45 -23.31 -1.86
C SER A 33 11.63 -22.56 -2.90
N VAL A 34 10.58 -23.20 -3.38
CA VAL A 34 9.56 -22.57 -4.23
C VAL A 34 8.54 -21.88 -3.32
N LEU A 35 8.45 -20.56 -3.40
CA LEU A 35 7.51 -19.74 -2.64
C LEU A 35 6.25 -19.43 -3.46
N THR A 36 5.11 -19.92 -3.00
CA THR A 36 3.78 -19.61 -3.56
C THR A 36 3.07 -18.60 -2.67
N ALA A 37 2.59 -17.51 -3.22
CA ALA A 37 1.74 -16.54 -2.52
C ALA A 37 0.30 -16.60 -3.05
N LEU A 38 -0.67 -16.80 -2.15
CA LEU A 38 -2.09 -16.76 -2.46
C LEU A 38 -2.70 -15.46 -1.93
N ILE A 39 -3.18 -14.64 -2.86
CA ILE A 39 -3.61 -13.26 -2.64
C ILE A 39 -5.10 -13.12 -3.01
N HIS A 40 -5.72 -12.01 -2.62
CA HIS A 40 -7.07 -11.68 -3.04
C HIS A 40 -7.12 -11.33 -4.54
N ARG A 41 -8.15 -11.83 -5.26
CA ARG A 41 -8.29 -11.66 -6.72
C ARG A 41 -8.24 -10.20 -7.20
N ASN A 42 -8.72 -9.24 -6.37
CA ASN A 42 -8.78 -7.82 -6.75
C ASN A 42 -7.43 -7.11 -6.63
N THR A 43 -6.42 -7.74 -6.06
CA THR A 43 -5.11 -7.12 -5.77
C THR A 43 -3.93 -8.03 -6.13
N VAL A 44 -4.22 -9.20 -6.71
CA VAL A 44 -3.18 -10.16 -7.12
C VAL A 44 -2.20 -9.56 -8.13
N ASP A 45 -2.68 -8.73 -9.02
CA ASP A 45 -1.90 -8.06 -10.07
C ASP A 45 -0.77 -7.22 -9.48
N LEU A 46 -0.94 -6.65 -8.30
CA LEU A 46 0.12 -5.89 -7.61
C LEU A 46 1.41 -6.68 -7.40
N LEU A 47 1.30 -8.00 -7.28
CA LEU A 47 2.43 -8.89 -7.02
C LEU A 47 2.88 -9.68 -8.24
N GLU A 48 2.28 -9.47 -9.41
CA GLU A 48 2.56 -10.23 -10.64
C GLU A 48 4.05 -10.30 -10.99
N ASN A 49 4.79 -9.23 -10.71
CA ASN A 49 6.24 -9.14 -10.90
C ASN A 49 7.03 -9.15 -9.58
N CYS A 50 6.47 -9.72 -8.52
CA CYS A 50 7.14 -9.78 -7.24
C CYS A 50 8.35 -10.72 -7.31
N LYS A 51 9.55 -10.19 -7.06
CA LYS A 51 10.80 -10.97 -7.11
C LYS A 51 10.97 -11.96 -5.96
N TYR A 52 10.08 -11.94 -4.99
CA TYR A 52 10.18 -12.74 -3.76
C TYR A 52 9.28 -13.97 -3.78
N ALA A 53 8.36 -14.09 -4.74
CA ALA A 53 7.50 -15.25 -4.87
C ALA A 53 7.62 -15.84 -6.28
N ASP A 54 7.80 -17.15 -6.35
CA ASP A 54 7.92 -17.88 -7.61
C ASP A 54 6.56 -18.07 -8.29
N HIS A 55 5.52 -18.22 -7.48
CA HIS A 55 4.15 -18.38 -7.95
C HIS A 55 3.20 -17.46 -7.21
N ILE A 56 2.42 -16.70 -7.98
CA ILE A 56 1.34 -15.87 -7.44
C ILE A 56 0.01 -16.47 -7.89
N GLY A 57 -0.87 -16.70 -6.94
CA GLY A 57 -2.21 -17.24 -7.21
C GLY A 57 -3.28 -16.54 -6.40
N THR A 58 -4.53 -16.93 -6.62
CA THR A 58 -5.67 -16.33 -5.93
C THR A 58 -6.42 -17.32 -5.07
N ILE A 59 -6.82 -16.86 -3.89
CA ILE A 59 -7.76 -17.55 -3.03
C ILE A 59 -8.72 -16.53 -2.42
N SER A 60 -9.96 -16.97 -2.15
CA SER A 60 -10.91 -16.20 -1.34
C SER A 60 -11.25 -16.99 -0.10
N LYS A 61 -11.65 -16.30 0.97
CA LYS A 61 -12.11 -16.91 2.22
C LYS A 61 -13.24 -17.94 1.96
N LYS A 62 -14.20 -17.59 1.08
CA LYS A 62 -15.28 -18.50 0.68
C LYS A 62 -14.75 -19.78 -0.01
N ARG A 63 -13.81 -19.64 -0.95
CA ARG A 63 -13.23 -20.81 -1.66
C ARG A 63 -12.36 -21.65 -0.74
N ALA A 64 -11.68 -21.06 0.21
CA ALA A 64 -10.83 -21.74 1.18
C ALA A 64 -11.62 -22.76 2.03
N ARG A 65 -12.91 -22.52 2.32
CA ARG A 65 -13.76 -23.46 3.07
C ARG A 65 -13.86 -24.83 2.40
N TYR A 66 -13.92 -24.85 1.07
CA TYR A 66 -14.24 -26.06 0.28
C TYR A 66 -13.07 -26.63 -0.51
N ARG A 67 -11.92 -25.97 -0.52
CA ARG A 67 -10.72 -26.39 -1.28
C ARG A 67 -9.64 -26.95 -0.37
N GLY A 68 -8.64 -27.56 -1.00
CA GLY A 68 -7.46 -28.07 -0.32
C GLY A 68 -7.61 -29.49 0.25
N TRP A 69 -8.66 -30.23 -0.12
CA TRP A 69 -8.80 -31.63 0.17
C TRP A 69 -7.88 -32.43 -0.78
N THR A 70 -6.74 -32.86 -0.27
CA THR A 70 -5.76 -33.64 -1.02
C THR A 70 -5.22 -34.74 -0.14
N PHE A 71 -4.88 -35.88 -0.72
CA PHE A 71 -4.26 -36.99 0.01
C PHE A 71 -2.82 -36.64 0.44
N PHE A 72 -2.15 -35.74 -0.30
CA PHE A 72 -0.77 -35.35 -0.03
C PHE A 72 -0.67 -33.86 0.29
N LYS A 73 0.14 -33.51 1.28
CA LYS A 73 0.45 -32.13 1.60
C LYS A 73 1.37 -31.54 0.53
N LYS A 74 0.88 -30.55 -0.20
CA LYS A 74 1.62 -29.90 -1.29
C LYS A 74 2.78 -29.04 -0.77
N TYR A 75 2.60 -28.42 0.43
CA TYR A 75 3.56 -27.49 0.99
C TYR A 75 4.19 -28.05 2.27
N ASP A 76 5.47 -27.77 2.50
CA ASP A 76 6.15 -28.14 3.72
C ASP A 76 5.81 -27.18 4.87
N LEU A 77 5.68 -25.89 4.55
CA LEU A 77 5.39 -24.82 5.51
C LEU A 77 4.42 -23.82 4.90
N ALA A 78 3.45 -23.36 5.68
CA ALA A 78 2.56 -22.26 5.31
C ALA A 78 2.58 -21.16 6.35
N PHE A 79 2.50 -19.92 5.88
CA PHE A 79 2.27 -18.72 6.68
C PHE A 79 0.91 -18.11 6.32
N VAL A 80 0.06 -17.87 7.31
CA VAL A 80 -1.24 -17.22 7.12
C VAL A 80 -1.24 -15.89 7.85
N SER A 81 -1.16 -14.80 7.08
CA SER A 81 -1.05 -13.44 7.63
C SER A 81 -2.39 -12.71 7.79
N SER A 82 -3.49 -13.33 7.39
CA SER A 82 -4.83 -12.78 7.61
C SER A 82 -5.22 -12.93 9.08
N SER A 83 -5.51 -11.82 9.75
CA SER A 83 -5.65 -11.76 11.20
C SER A 83 -7.04 -11.42 11.72
N SER A 84 -7.97 -11.07 10.86
CA SER A 84 -9.27 -10.53 11.31
C SER A 84 -10.44 -11.38 10.86
N ASN A 85 -11.31 -11.70 11.83
CA ASN A 85 -12.65 -12.27 11.73
C ASN A 85 -12.70 -13.80 11.50
N GLU A 86 -13.86 -14.40 11.80
CA GLU A 86 -14.22 -15.81 11.58
C GLU A 86 -13.81 -16.35 10.21
N ASP A 87 -13.79 -15.48 9.21
CA ASP A 87 -13.32 -15.80 7.88
C ASP A 87 -11.82 -16.10 7.76
N ALA A 88 -10.98 -15.65 8.70
CA ALA A 88 -9.55 -16.00 8.70
C ALA A 88 -9.34 -17.48 8.99
N ASP A 89 -10.21 -18.08 9.79
CA ASP A 89 -10.18 -19.50 10.12
C ASP A 89 -10.31 -20.38 8.87
N SER A 90 -11.09 -19.97 7.88
CA SER A 90 -11.18 -20.69 6.61
C SER A 90 -9.85 -20.78 5.84
N LEU A 91 -9.03 -19.73 5.92
CA LEU A 91 -7.70 -19.69 5.31
C LEU A 91 -6.70 -20.56 6.09
N VAL A 92 -6.78 -20.55 7.43
CA VAL A 92 -5.99 -21.42 8.29
C VAL A 92 -6.35 -22.87 8.03
N ALA A 93 -7.65 -23.21 7.96
CA ALA A 93 -8.13 -24.55 7.64
C ALA A 93 -7.62 -25.03 6.26
N TYR A 94 -7.63 -24.16 5.25
CA TYR A 94 -7.05 -24.48 3.95
C TYR A 94 -5.55 -24.75 4.05
N ALA A 95 -4.80 -23.91 4.77
CA ALA A 95 -3.37 -24.11 4.99
C ALA A 95 -3.09 -25.45 5.72
N CYS A 96 -3.89 -25.79 6.74
CA CYS A 96 -3.76 -27.08 7.45
C CYS A 96 -4.05 -28.29 6.55
N ARG A 97 -4.96 -28.18 5.59
CA ARG A 97 -5.23 -29.26 4.62
C ARG A 97 -4.10 -29.44 3.61
N THR A 98 -3.44 -28.35 3.20
CA THR A 98 -2.49 -28.34 2.09
C THR A 98 -1.02 -28.34 2.51
N SER A 99 -0.72 -28.11 3.79
CA SER A 99 0.64 -27.94 4.30
C SER A 99 0.95 -28.84 5.48
N LYS A 100 2.21 -29.28 5.61
CA LYS A 100 2.68 -30.11 6.74
C LYS A 100 2.74 -29.31 8.04
N LYS A 101 3.23 -28.08 7.98
CA LYS A 101 3.33 -27.15 9.11
C LYS A 101 2.67 -25.84 8.76
N VAL A 102 1.95 -25.23 9.69
CA VAL A 102 1.25 -23.94 9.51
C VAL A 102 1.65 -22.99 10.63
N VAL A 103 2.08 -21.79 10.27
CA VAL A 103 2.30 -20.66 11.16
C VAL A 103 1.20 -19.63 10.85
N ALA A 104 0.45 -19.24 11.84
CA ALA A 104 -0.68 -18.34 11.66
C ALA A 104 -0.89 -17.42 12.86
N PHE A 105 -1.57 -16.31 12.65
CA PHE A 105 -2.18 -15.62 13.77
C PHE A 105 -3.24 -16.50 14.40
N GLU A 106 -3.39 -16.38 15.71
CA GLU A 106 -4.25 -17.26 16.49
C GLU A 106 -5.66 -17.32 15.89
N PRO A 107 -6.12 -18.51 15.43
CA PRO A 107 -7.47 -18.66 14.89
C PRO A 107 -8.50 -18.63 16.02
N ASP A 108 -9.74 -18.23 15.69
CA ASP A 108 -10.82 -18.21 16.67
C ASP A 108 -11.26 -19.62 17.03
N SER A 109 -11.22 -20.56 16.09
CA SER A 109 -11.55 -21.97 16.30
C SER A 109 -10.52 -22.69 17.18
N SER A 110 -10.98 -23.28 18.29
CA SER A 110 -10.14 -24.11 19.18
C SER A 110 -9.58 -25.37 18.49
N ILE A 111 -10.31 -25.91 17.52
CA ILE A 111 -9.86 -27.06 16.71
C ILE A 111 -8.67 -26.65 15.85
N LEU A 112 -8.74 -25.51 15.18
CA LEU A 112 -7.66 -25.03 14.33
C LEU A 112 -6.42 -24.66 15.13
N ARG A 113 -6.56 -24.16 16.36
CA ARG A 113 -5.42 -23.92 17.27
C ARG A 113 -4.58 -25.18 17.52
N LYS A 114 -5.23 -26.36 17.59
CA LYS A 114 -4.56 -27.65 17.75
C LYS A 114 -3.91 -28.16 16.46
N CYS A 115 -4.35 -27.67 15.29
CA CYS A 115 -3.86 -28.10 13.98
C CYS A 115 -2.67 -27.30 13.47
N ILE A 116 -2.40 -26.11 14.02
CA ILE A 116 -1.29 -25.27 13.59
C ILE A 116 0.01 -25.61 14.33
N TYR A 117 1.14 -25.48 13.61
CA TYR A 117 2.47 -25.72 14.17
C TYR A 117 2.88 -24.63 15.16
N LYS A 118 2.59 -23.36 14.83
CA LYS A 118 2.89 -22.20 15.68
C LYS A 118 1.79 -21.15 15.56
N SER A 119 1.33 -20.68 16.70
CA SER A 119 0.36 -19.59 16.82
C SER A 119 1.05 -18.30 17.24
N VAL A 120 0.60 -17.19 16.66
CA VAL A 120 1.03 -15.84 17.05
C VAL A 120 -0.19 -15.08 17.58
N GLY A 121 -0.07 -14.50 18.77
CA GLY A 121 -1.17 -13.75 19.39
C GLY A 121 -1.59 -12.53 18.57
N LYS A 122 -2.90 -12.25 18.55
CA LYS A 122 -3.50 -11.08 17.87
C LYS A 122 -3.43 -9.84 18.75
N ASN A 123 -2.26 -9.27 18.99
CA ASN A 123 -2.18 -8.03 19.73
C ASN A 123 -2.27 -6.81 18.79
N LEU A 124 -3.50 -6.47 18.35
CA LEU A 124 -3.79 -5.38 17.42
C LEU A 124 -3.81 -3.99 18.09
N ASN A 125 -3.82 -3.94 19.42
CA ASN A 125 -3.94 -2.70 20.19
C ASN A 125 -2.62 -1.98 20.46
N GLU A 126 -1.50 -2.61 20.10
CA GLU A 126 -0.20 -1.97 20.22
C GLU A 126 -0.02 -0.88 19.17
N LYS A 127 0.57 0.24 19.57
CA LYS A 127 1.09 1.28 18.67
C LYS A 127 2.29 0.73 17.89
N ARG A 128 2.03 -0.22 16.98
CA ARG A 128 3.05 -0.99 16.29
C ARG A 128 2.77 -1.02 14.79
N HIS A 129 3.83 -0.95 13.99
CA HIS A 129 3.71 -0.99 12.54
C HIS A 129 3.23 -2.37 12.05
N ILE A 130 2.33 -2.40 11.06
CA ILE A 130 1.72 -3.64 10.55
C ILE A 130 2.75 -4.62 9.95
N ILE A 131 3.84 -4.13 9.35
CA ILE A 131 4.91 -4.98 8.82
C ILE A 131 5.58 -5.77 9.96
N LYS A 132 5.83 -5.12 11.11
CA LYS A 132 6.39 -5.81 12.29
C LYS A 132 5.44 -6.90 12.81
N TYR A 133 4.16 -6.62 12.75
CA TYR A 133 3.13 -7.59 13.09
C TYR A 133 3.17 -8.82 12.15
N TYR A 134 3.33 -8.60 10.83
CA TYR A 134 3.48 -9.72 9.90
C TYR A 134 4.78 -10.49 10.12
N HIS A 135 5.85 -9.82 10.49
CA HIS A 135 7.13 -10.46 10.81
C HIS A 135 7.10 -11.34 12.08
N ASP A 136 6.13 -11.14 12.97
CA ASP A 136 5.95 -12.04 14.12
C ASP A 136 5.69 -13.49 13.69
N LEU A 137 5.10 -13.69 12.51
CA LEU A 137 4.92 -15.03 11.95
C LEU A 137 6.28 -15.74 11.74
N THR A 138 7.24 -15.05 11.13
CA THR A 138 8.58 -15.61 10.90
C THR A 138 9.39 -15.67 12.20
N SER A 139 9.33 -14.64 13.04
CA SER A 139 10.02 -14.59 14.32
C SER A 139 9.57 -15.70 15.28
N SER A 140 8.30 -16.11 15.21
CA SER A 140 7.75 -17.20 16.04
C SER A 140 8.42 -18.56 15.80
N ILE A 141 9.11 -18.72 14.69
CA ILE A 141 9.89 -19.92 14.35
C ILE A 141 11.39 -19.60 14.16
N ASN A 142 11.88 -18.57 14.86
CA ASN A 142 13.27 -18.15 14.92
C ASN A 142 13.86 -17.66 13.57
N ILE A 143 13.03 -17.09 12.69
CA ILE A 143 13.48 -16.44 11.47
C ILE A 143 13.45 -14.93 11.67
N SER A 144 14.63 -14.30 11.66
CA SER A 144 14.76 -12.85 11.83
C SER A 144 14.28 -12.11 10.58
N PRO A 145 13.52 -11.00 10.74
CA PRO A 145 13.14 -10.12 9.63
C PRO A 145 14.36 -9.57 8.89
N ILE A 146 14.29 -9.54 7.55
CA ILE A 146 15.39 -9.04 6.71
C ILE A 146 15.12 -7.63 6.20
N GLY A 147 13.87 -7.26 5.99
CA GLY A 147 13.51 -5.95 5.46
C GLY A 147 12.13 -5.47 5.89
N GLU A 148 11.91 -4.17 5.82
CA GLU A 148 10.63 -3.56 6.15
C GLU A 148 10.09 -2.71 5.00
N ARG A 149 10.81 -2.61 3.86
CA ARG A 149 10.38 -1.81 2.72
C ARG A 149 9.42 -2.59 1.82
N ILE A 150 8.37 -1.91 1.44
CA ILE A 150 7.42 -2.39 0.44
C ILE A 150 8.11 -2.51 -0.92
N SER A 151 7.70 -3.51 -1.70
CA SER A 151 8.20 -3.74 -3.05
C SER A 151 7.03 -3.84 -4.03
N PHE A 152 7.04 -2.97 -5.03
CA PHE A 152 6.26 -3.07 -6.25
C PHE A 152 7.20 -3.04 -7.45
N ARG A 153 6.90 -3.79 -8.50
CA ARG A 153 7.69 -3.81 -9.73
C ARG A 153 6.78 -3.74 -10.95
N ALA A 154 6.92 -2.66 -11.69
CA ALA A 154 6.36 -2.57 -13.04
C ALA A 154 7.20 -3.38 -14.02
N THR A 155 6.59 -3.91 -15.07
CA THR A 155 7.26 -4.53 -16.19
C THR A 155 7.95 -3.47 -17.08
N LYS A 156 8.88 -3.90 -17.93
CA LYS A 156 9.49 -3.01 -18.93
C LYS A 156 8.45 -2.43 -19.89
N GLN A 157 7.44 -3.23 -20.25
CA GLN A 157 6.35 -2.80 -21.11
C GLN A 157 5.51 -1.72 -20.43
N GLU A 158 5.05 -1.93 -19.20
CA GLU A 158 4.26 -0.94 -18.43
C GLU A 158 5.01 0.39 -18.25
N LEU A 159 6.32 0.30 -17.98
CA LEU A 159 7.17 1.50 -17.91
C LEU A 159 7.22 2.25 -19.25
N GLN A 160 7.38 1.53 -20.37
CA GLN A 160 7.42 2.14 -21.69
C GLN A 160 6.07 2.76 -22.08
N GLU A 161 4.96 2.09 -21.76
CA GLU A 161 3.60 2.60 -21.96
C GLU A 161 3.35 3.88 -21.16
N SER A 162 3.74 3.89 -19.88
CA SER A 162 3.66 5.08 -19.03
C SER A 162 4.49 6.26 -19.57
N LYS A 163 5.70 5.99 -20.05
CA LYS A 163 6.55 7.01 -20.69
C LYS A 163 5.89 7.58 -21.95
N ASN A 164 5.37 6.72 -22.81
CA ASN A 164 4.68 7.14 -24.04
C ASN A 164 3.42 7.95 -23.72
N LEU A 165 2.68 7.58 -22.67
CA LEU A 165 1.51 8.31 -22.21
C LEU A 165 1.89 9.73 -21.78
N LEU A 166 2.93 9.89 -20.95
CA LEU A 166 3.41 11.21 -20.53
C LEU A 166 3.85 12.06 -21.70
N GLN A 167 4.55 11.50 -22.67
CA GLN A 167 5.01 12.20 -23.86
C GLN A 167 3.85 12.69 -24.77
N LYS A 168 2.70 12.03 -24.70
CA LYS A 168 1.47 12.41 -25.45
C LYS A 168 0.51 13.26 -24.63
N SER A 169 0.76 13.43 -23.35
CA SER A 169 -0.13 14.16 -22.44
C SER A 169 0.17 15.66 -22.38
N VAL A 170 -0.64 16.37 -21.62
CA VAL A 170 -0.44 17.79 -21.28
C VAL A 170 0.87 18.03 -20.50
N LEU A 171 1.46 16.98 -19.94
CA LEU A 171 2.68 17.02 -19.12
C LEU A 171 3.97 16.89 -19.93
N LYS A 172 3.90 16.71 -21.24
CA LYS A 172 5.07 16.46 -22.12
C LYS A 172 6.20 17.50 -22.05
N LYS A 173 5.88 18.72 -21.60
CA LYS A 173 6.83 19.85 -21.48
C LYS A 173 7.14 20.21 -20.02
N CYS A 174 6.66 19.42 -19.07
CA CYS A 174 6.93 19.68 -17.65
C CYS A 174 8.28 19.11 -17.26
N ASP A 175 9.08 19.92 -16.56
CA ASP A 175 10.38 19.53 -16.00
C ASP A 175 10.23 18.94 -14.59
N LEU A 176 9.12 19.26 -13.92
CA LEU A 176 8.75 18.77 -12.59
C LEU A 176 7.33 18.23 -12.61
N ILE A 177 7.16 16.96 -12.31
CA ILE A 177 5.86 16.29 -12.28
C ILE A 177 5.57 15.83 -10.85
N ILE A 178 4.47 16.32 -10.28
CA ILE A 178 4.04 15.97 -8.92
C ILE A 178 2.77 15.11 -8.98
N ALA A 179 2.84 13.93 -8.40
CA ALA A 179 1.64 13.11 -8.21
C ALA A 179 0.91 13.51 -6.92
N VAL A 180 -0.40 13.66 -7.00
CA VAL A 180 -1.25 14.06 -5.87
C VAL A 180 -2.37 13.05 -5.62
N LYS A 181 -2.55 12.67 -4.34
CA LYS A 181 -3.65 11.83 -3.86
C LYS A 181 -4.16 12.40 -2.53
N VAL A 182 -4.95 13.44 -2.61
CA VAL A 182 -5.43 14.18 -1.43
C VAL A 182 -6.79 13.71 -0.91
N THR A 183 -7.39 12.72 -1.57
CA THR A 183 -8.67 12.11 -1.22
C THR A 183 -8.47 10.66 -0.81
N GLY A 184 -9.28 10.18 0.13
CA GLY A 184 -9.27 8.81 0.63
C GLY A 184 -10.49 7.99 0.16
N LEU A 185 -10.91 7.07 1.02
CA LEU A 185 -12.15 6.30 0.82
C LEU A 185 -13.36 7.19 1.12
N GLU A 186 -14.43 7.05 0.37
CA GLU A 186 -15.69 7.78 0.55
C GLU A 186 -16.23 7.70 2.01
N SER A 187 -16.09 6.54 2.64
CA SER A 187 -16.45 6.35 4.05
C SER A 187 -15.52 7.05 5.06
N ARG A 188 -14.46 7.71 4.58
CA ARG A 188 -13.43 8.35 5.41
C ARG A 188 -13.02 9.72 4.88
N GLN A 189 -13.95 10.47 4.29
CA GLN A 189 -13.71 11.81 3.71
C GLN A 189 -13.11 12.81 4.72
N PHE A 190 -13.33 12.61 6.02
CA PHE A 190 -12.69 13.40 7.07
C PHE A 190 -11.15 13.35 7.06
N ARG A 191 -10.55 12.43 6.29
CA ARG A 191 -9.11 12.32 6.06
C ARG A 191 -8.64 12.99 4.77
N ASP A 192 -9.56 13.54 3.99
CA ASP A 192 -9.22 14.23 2.76
C ASP A 192 -8.59 15.58 3.08
N TRP A 193 -7.54 15.92 2.34
CA TRP A 193 -7.01 17.27 2.40
C TRP A 193 -7.87 18.18 1.52
N PRO A 194 -8.31 19.35 2.02
CA PRO A 194 -9.25 20.20 1.30
C PRO A 194 -8.77 20.57 -0.10
N GLU A 195 -9.71 20.62 -1.04
CA GLU A 195 -9.44 20.95 -2.45
C GLU A 195 -8.93 22.38 -2.60
N ASP A 196 -9.40 23.32 -1.76
CA ASP A 196 -8.91 24.70 -1.74
C ASP A 196 -7.44 24.77 -1.30
N ASN A 197 -7.04 23.94 -0.33
CA ASN A 197 -5.64 23.84 0.09
C ASN A 197 -4.76 23.28 -1.05
N LEU A 198 -5.27 22.32 -1.82
CA LEU A 198 -4.55 21.81 -3.00
C LEU A 198 -4.42 22.91 -4.07
N SER A 199 -5.49 23.68 -4.32
CA SER A 199 -5.48 24.79 -5.29
C SER A 199 -4.44 25.83 -4.92
N GLU A 200 -4.41 26.26 -3.66
CA GLU A 200 -3.42 27.21 -3.13
C GLU A 200 -1.99 26.66 -3.24
N LEU A 201 -1.77 25.39 -2.91
CA LEU A 201 -0.46 24.75 -3.06
C LEU A 201 0.01 24.76 -4.52
N ILE A 202 -0.88 24.42 -5.46
CA ILE A 202 -0.57 24.45 -6.91
C ILE A 202 -0.18 25.84 -7.35
N GLU A 203 -0.87 26.88 -6.88
CA GLU A 203 -0.53 28.28 -7.19
C GLU A 203 0.86 28.66 -6.64
N LEU A 204 1.17 28.32 -5.39
CA LEU A 204 2.47 28.56 -4.78
C LEU A 204 3.60 27.88 -5.57
N LEU A 205 3.41 26.62 -5.95
CA LEU A 205 4.38 25.84 -6.72
C LEU A 205 4.56 26.39 -8.14
N SER A 206 3.47 26.80 -8.81
CA SER A 206 3.50 27.34 -10.17
C SER A 206 4.18 28.70 -10.24
N LYS A 207 4.15 29.49 -9.17
CA LYS A 207 4.92 30.73 -9.06
C LYS A 207 6.43 30.46 -8.92
N ARG A 208 6.81 29.35 -8.31
CA ARG A 208 8.24 28.97 -8.06
C ARG A 208 8.84 28.22 -9.25
N TYR A 209 8.06 27.31 -9.88
CA TYR A 209 8.50 26.44 -10.96
C TYR A 209 7.72 26.71 -12.24
N LYS A 210 8.38 27.14 -13.31
CA LYS A 210 7.70 27.53 -14.56
C LYS A 210 7.09 26.37 -15.33
N ASN A 211 7.77 25.21 -15.36
CA ASN A 211 7.39 24.04 -16.14
C ASN A 211 6.94 22.88 -15.21
N ILE A 212 6.03 23.18 -14.31
CA ILE A 212 5.47 22.18 -13.37
C ILE A 212 4.17 21.59 -13.91
N GLY A 213 3.93 20.33 -13.64
CA GLY A 213 2.68 19.65 -13.93
C GLY A 213 2.27 18.69 -12.82
N PHE A 214 1.00 18.33 -12.81
CA PHE A 214 0.43 17.48 -11.77
C PHE A 214 -0.29 16.28 -12.36
N ILE A 215 -0.19 15.14 -11.65
CA ILE A 215 -0.97 13.94 -11.91
C ILE A 215 -1.84 13.69 -10.69
N THR A 216 -3.17 13.66 -10.86
CA THR A 216 -4.03 13.22 -9.77
C THR A 216 -4.29 11.73 -9.85
N LEU A 217 -4.24 11.07 -8.69
CA LEU A 217 -4.50 9.66 -8.54
C LEU A 217 -5.84 9.45 -7.84
N GLY A 218 -6.66 8.55 -8.36
CA GLY A 218 -7.98 8.30 -7.80
C GLY A 218 -8.57 6.98 -8.26
N GLY A 219 -9.81 6.74 -7.86
CA GLY A 219 -10.67 5.73 -8.44
C GLY A 219 -11.59 6.32 -9.50
N LEU A 220 -12.26 5.45 -10.25
CA LEU A 220 -13.19 5.87 -11.29
C LEU A 220 -14.34 6.76 -10.77
N ASN A 221 -14.75 6.56 -9.53
CA ASN A 221 -15.75 7.38 -8.83
C ASN A 221 -15.30 8.81 -8.57
N GLU A 222 -14.00 9.10 -8.61
CA GLU A 222 -13.44 10.44 -8.41
C GLU A 222 -13.14 11.15 -9.73
N PHE A 223 -13.32 10.48 -10.89
CA PHE A 223 -12.90 11.00 -12.19
C PHE A 223 -13.53 12.36 -12.52
N ASP A 224 -14.85 12.48 -12.41
CA ASP A 224 -15.55 13.72 -12.76
C ASP A 224 -15.19 14.89 -11.83
N LYS A 225 -14.93 14.58 -10.55
CA LYS A 225 -14.44 15.58 -9.59
C LYS A 225 -13.10 16.14 -10.03
N PHE A 226 -12.15 15.28 -10.39
CA PHE A 226 -10.81 15.72 -10.80
C PHE A 226 -10.80 16.35 -12.19
N GLU A 227 -11.70 15.98 -13.11
CA GLU A 227 -11.87 16.69 -14.38
C GLU A 227 -12.35 18.14 -14.17
N LYS A 228 -13.30 18.33 -13.26
CA LYS A 228 -13.77 19.68 -12.89
C LYS A 228 -12.66 20.50 -12.24
N PHE A 229 -11.86 19.87 -11.37
CA PHE A 229 -10.72 20.50 -10.74
C PHE A 229 -9.66 20.90 -11.77
N ALA A 230 -9.29 20.00 -12.68
CA ALA A 230 -8.30 20.26 -13.74
C ALA A 230 -8.67 21.46 -14.63
N LYS A 231 -9.96 21.68 -14.89
CA LYS A 231 -10.44 22.83 -15.66
C LYS A 231 -10.31 24.17 -14.93
N ARG A 232 -10.23 24.17 -13.60
CA ARG A 232 -10.10 25.39 -12.78
C ARG A 232 -8.65 25.80 -12.58
N VAL A 233 -7.72 24.85 -12.57
CA VAL A 233 -6.30 25.15 -12.42
C VAL A 233 -5.67 25.50 -13.77
N LYS A 234 -4.80 26.52 -13.80
CA LYS A 234 -4.11 26.95 -15.03
C LYS A 234 -2.87 26.11 -15.37
N THR A 235 -2.44 25.29 -14.44
CA THR A 235 -1.23 24.47 -14.55
C THR A 235 -1.56 23.15 -15.24
N PRO A 236 -0.66 22.58 -16.07
CA PRO A 236 -0.85 21.27 -16.66
C PRO A 236 -1.24 20.21 -15.63
N PHE A 237 -2.38 19.56 -15.82
CA PHE A 237 -2.98 18.64 -14.87
C PHE A 237 -3.52 17.42 -15.59
N LEU A 238 -3.00 16.24 -15.27
CA LEU A 238 -3.41 14.97 -15.83
C LEU A 238 -4.24 14.18 -14.82
N ASN A 239 -5.50 13.91 -15.15
CA ASN A 239 -6.37 13.08 -14.34
C ASN A 239 -6.12 11.59 -14.62
N PHE A 240 -5.56 10.89 -13.65
CA PHE A 240 -5.18 9.47 -13.77
C PHE A 240 -6.17 8.51 -13.08
N SER A 241 -7.39 8.97 -12.76
CA SER A 241 -8.38 8.20 -11.99
C SER A 241 -9.05 7.06 -12.75
N LYS A 242 -8.91 6.99 -14.08
CA LYS A 242 -9.44 5.89 -14.91
C LYS A 242 -8.49 4.71 -15.06
N TYR A 243 -7.26 4.87 -14.65
CA TYR A 243 -6.22 3.88 -14.88
C TYR A 243 -6.18 2.82 -13.78
N GLY A 244 -5.80 1.61 -14.15
CA GLY A 244 -5.64 0.50 -13.23
C GLY A 244 -4.48 0.70 -12.26
N VAL A 245 -4.48 -0.07 -11.19
CA VAL A 245 -3.49 0.09 -10.12
C VAL A 245 -2.04 -0.17 -10.59
N ARG A 246 -1.83 -1.05 -11.56
CA ARG A 246 -0.51 -1.29 -12.14
C ARG A 246 -0.04 -0.14 -13.00
N GLU A 247 -0.94 0.46 -13.80
CA GLU A 247 -0.66 1.66 -14.58
C GLU A 247 -0.32 2.84 -13.67
N VAL A 248 -1.07 3.01 -12.56
CA VAL A 248 -0.73 3.98 -11.51
C VAL A 248 0.65 3.66 -10.91
N GLY A 249 0.95 2.40 -10.63
CA GLY A 249 2.26 1.99 -10.14
C GLY A 249 3.39 2.34 -11.13
N SER A 250 3.20 2.07 -12.40
CA SER A 250 4.24 2.34 -13.42
C SER A 250 4.45 3.83 -13.69
N ILE A 251 3.38 4.63 -13.71
CA ILE A 251 3.49 6.10 -13.90
C ILE A 251 4.25 6.77 -12.74
N MET A 252 4.13 6.22 -11.51
CA MET A 252 4.85 6.74 -10.34
C MET A 252 6.37 6.69 -10.48
N ASN A 253 6.90 5.85 -11.38
CA ASN A 253 8.34 5.84 -11.69
C ASN A 253 8.81 7.15 -12.34
N TYR A 254 7.91 7.88 -12.98
CA TYR A 254 8.20 9.09 -13.74
C TYR A 254 7.80 10.38 -13.05
N VAL A 255 7.24 10.32 -11.86
CA VAL A 255 6.99 11.52 -11.04
C VAL A 255 8.23 11.88 -10.22
N ASP A 256 8.37 13.14 -9.90
CA ASP A 256 9.51 13.65 -9.13
C ASP A 256 9.21 13.74 -7.65
N LEU A 257 7.94 13.94 -7.30
CA LEU A 257 7.47 14.06 -5.93
C LEU A 257 6.03 13.54 -5.82
N TYR A 258 5.69 12.96 -4.67
CA TYR A 258 4.34 12.54 -4.33
C TYR A 258 3.82 13.32 -3.11
N ILE A 259 2.56 13.75 -3.20
CA ILE A 259 1.82 14.34 -2.08
C ILE A 259 0.54 13.54 -1.90
N GLY A 260 0.31 12.99 -0.72
CA GLY A 260 -0.90 12.21 -0.52
C GLY A 260 -1.32 12.06 0.92
N VAL A 261 -2.57 11.62 1.10
CA VAL A 261 -3.10 11.17 2.38
C VAL A 261 -2.88 9.66 2.55
N ASP A 262 -3.21 9.11 3.71
CA ASP A 262 -3.07 7.68 4.02
C ASP A 262 -3.97 6.79 3.15
N THR A 263 -3.43 6.31 2.04
CA THR A 263 -4.12 5.46 1.07
C THR A 263 -3.24 4.32 0.54
N GLY A 264 -3.84 3.40 -0.20
CA GLY A 264 -3.10 2.34 -0.90
C GLY A 264 -2.09 2.88 -1.93
N PHE A 265 -2.36 4.03 -2.56
CA PHE A 265 -1.43 4.68 -3.49
C PHE A 265 -0.19 5.25 -2.77
N THR A 266 -0.35 5.69 -1.52
CA THR A 266 0.79 6.08 -0.67
C THR A 266 1.72 4.89 -0.43
N GLN A 267 1.15 3.71 -0.15
CA GLN A 267 1.93 2.49 -0.03
C GLN A 267 2.60 2.10 -1.35
N LEU A 268 1.89 2.23 -2.47
CA LEU A 268 2.44 1.93 -3.79
C LEU A 268 3.63 2.86 -4.12
N MET A 269 3.47 4.17 -3.90
CA MET A 269 4.56 5.14 -4.09
C MET A 269 5.76 4.89 -3.18
N SER A 270 5.54 4.39 -1.96
CA SER A 270 6.62 4.11 -1.02
C SER A 270 7.59 3.00 -1.48
N SER A 271 7.22 2.24 -2.52
CA SER A 271 8.13 1.27 -3.16
C SER A 271 9.23 1.95 -3.99
N TYR A 272 9.06 3.21 -4.33
CA TYR A 272 10.03 4.03 -5.06
C TYR A 272 10.88 4.88 -4.11
N ASN A 273 12.06 5.31 -4.56
CA ASN A 273 12.95 6.21 -3.80
C ASN A 273 12.70 7.70 -4.11
N LYS A 274 11.46 8.05 -4.45
CA LYS A 274 11.09 9.41 -4.81
C LYS A 274 10.68 10.21 -3.58
N PRO A 275 10.90 11.53 -3.55
CA PRO A 275 10.41 12.39 -2.48
C PRO A 275 8.92 12.20 -2.22
N MET A 276 8.52 12.10 -0.96
CA MET A 276 7.14 11.93 -0.55
C MET A 276 6.75 12.84 0.60
N ILE A 277 5.59 13.48 0.49
CA ILE A 277 4.93 14.15 1.61
C ILE A 277 3.61 13.44 1.87
N ILE A 278 3.40 12.99 3.09
CA ILE A 278 2.18 12.31 3.49
C ILE A 278 1.49 13.11 4.57
N LEU A 279 0.21 13.38 4.32
CA LEU A 279 -0.66 14.15 5.19
C LEU A 279 -1.52 13.18 5.99
N TYR A 280 -1.38 13.17 7.31
CA TYR A 280 -2.10 12.27 8.19
C TYR A 280 -3.16 12.99 8.99
N TYR A 281 -4.31 12.34 9.10
CA TYR A 281 -5.31 12.66 10.11
C TYR A 281 -4.75 12.31 11.49
N PRO A 282 -4.98 13.14 12.54
CA PRO A 282 -4.46 12.86 13.86
C PRO A 282 -4.94 11.52 14.42
N ASN A 283 -4.14 10.94 15.26
CA ASN A 283 -4.50 9.80 16.11
C ASN A 283 -4.43 8.37 15.56
N MET A 284 -3.71 8.00 14.52
CA MET A 284 -3.53 6.51 14.47
C MET A 284 -2.82 5.93 13.25
N SER A 285 -3.03 6.46 12.06
CA SER A 285 -2.57 5.75 10.86
C SER A 285 -1.07 5.90 10.62
N SER A 286 -0.48 7.01 11.08
CA SER A 286 0.96 7.27 10.89
C SER A 286 1.85 6.22 11.57
N TYR A 287 1.49 5.74 12.74
CA TYR A 287 2.26 4.67 13.42
C TYR A 287 2.12 3.32 12.74
N LYS A 288 0.90 2.99 12.30
CA LYS A 288 0.55 1.65 11.84
C LYS A 288 0.91 1.40 10.39
N PHE A 289 0.81 2.43 9.54
CA PHE A 289 0.87 2.28 8.08
C PHE A 289 1.85 3.21 7.37
N ARG A 290 2.61 4.06 8.09
CA ARG A 290 3.59 4.95 7.43
C ARG A 290 4.61 4.14 6.64
N PRO A 291 5.14 4.66 5.52
CA PRO A 291 6.28 4.05 4.86
C PRO A 291 7.47 3.94 5.82
N VAL A 292 8.07 2.74 5.88
CA VAL A 292 9.21 2.45 6.76
C VAL A 292 10.50 2.49 5.95
N ASN A 293 11.57 3.04 6.55
CA ASN A 293 12.89 3.11 5.94
C ASN A 293 12.91 3.77 4.56
N HIS A 294 12.02 4.74 4.33
CA HIS A 294 11.96 5.49 3.09
C HIS A 294 12.98 6.66 3.12
N PRO A 295 13.87 6.81 2.11
CA PRO A 295 14.99 7.73 2.18
C PRO A 295 14.59 9.21 2.10
N LYS A 296 13.46 9.54 1.47
CA LYS A 296 12.99 10.91 1.21
C LYS A 296 11.52 11.07 1.60
N LEU A 297 11.24 10.95 2.91
CA LEU A 297 9.88 10.99 3.45
C LEU A 297 9.69 12.17 4.40
N CYS A 298 8.64 12.96 4.17
CA CYS A 298 8.13 13.94 5.12
C CYS A 298 6.71 13.56 5.55
N LEU A 299 6.47 13.48 6.86
CA LEU A 299 5.15 13.24 7.43
C LEU A 299 4.64 14.53 8.05
N LEU A 300 3.42 14.90 7.71
CA LEU A 300 2.70 16.02 8.31
C LEU A 300 1.40 15.49 8.92
N GLU A 301 1.18 15.74 10.18
CA GLU A 301 -0.05 15.37 10.87
C GLU A 301 -0.88 16.63 11.15
N ALA A 302 -2.19 16.51 10.97
CA ALA A 302 -3.11 17.56 11.40
C ALA A 302 -3.02 17.76 12.91
N ASP A 303 -3.23 19.00 13.37
CA ASP A 303 -3.02 19.36 14.77
C ASP A 303 -4.03 18.66 15.68
N GLN A 304 -3.53 17.95 16.68
CA GLN A 304 -4.35 17.25 17.68
C GLN A 304 -5.03 18.20 18.68
N GLN A 305 -4.42 19.35 18.97
CA GLN A 305 -4.97 20.29 19.97
C GLN A 305 -6.25 20.94 19.45
N THR A 306 -6.32 21.21 18.16
CA THR A 306 -7.53 21.70 17.49
C THR A 306 -8.63 20.64 17.34
N HIS A 307 -8.36 19.38 17.63
CA HIS A 307 -9.34 18.29 17.53
C HIS A 307 -10.55 18.47 18.46
N LEU A 308 -10.40 19.15 19.59
CA LEU A 308 -11.48 19.43 20.54
C LEU A 308 -12.37 20.60 20.12
N GLU A 309 -11.88 21.47 19.23
CA GLU A 309 -12.53 22.72 18.83
C GLU A 309 -13.12 22.69 17.41
N LEU A 310 -12.57 21.85 16.53
CA LEU A 310 -12.99 21.77 15.13
C LEU A 310 -13.84 20.53 14.83
N ASP A 311 -14.77 20.71 13.90
CA ASP A 311 -15.42 19.55 13.29
C ASP A 311 -14.38 18.60 12.72
N LYS A 312 -14.63 17.30 12.88
CA LYS A 312 -13.82 16.20 12.36
C LYS A 312 -13.46 16.37 10.89
N MET A 313 -14.37 16.95 10.08
CA MET A 313 -14.16 17.21 8.65
C MET A 313 -13.16 18.35 8.39
N ALA A 314 -13.00 19.28 9.33
CA ALA A 314 -12.14 20.45 9.17
C ALA A 314 -10.68 20.21 9.61
N LEU A 315 -10.38 19.13 10.32
CA LEU A 315 -9.06 18.92 10.92
C LEU A 315 -7.92 18.89 9.89
N MET A 316 -8.12 18.25 8.74
CA MET A 316 -7.08 18.19 7.71
C MET A 316 -6.75 19.58 7.12
N SER A 317 -7.61 20.59 7.27
CA SER A 317 -7.34 21.97 6.85
C SER A 317 -6.30 22.68 7.73
N THR A 318 -5.97 22.13 8.90
CA THR A 318 -4.91 22.64 9.77
C THR A 318 -3.53 22.48 9.16
N ILE A 319 -3.35 21.47 8.28
CA ILE A 319 -2.13 21.34 7.46
C ILE A 319 -2.18 22.39 6.36
N LYS A 320 -1.53 23.53 6.59
CA LYS A 320 -1.60 24.69 5.69
C LYS A 320 -0.78 24.46 4.40
N PRO A 321 -1.26 24.93 3.23
CA PRO A 321 -0.55 24.82 1.94
C PRO A 321 0.88 25.37 2.00
N LYS A 322 1.09 26.49 2.68
CA LYS A 322 2.42 27.09 2.85
C LYS A 322 3.39 26.13 3.56
N LEU A 323 2.94 25.42 4.60
CA LEU A 323 3.76 24.42 5.30
C LEU A 323 4.17 23.29 4.33
N VAL A 324 3.21 22.77 3.55
CA VAL A 324 3.48 21.72 2.56
C VAL A 324 4.45 22.22 1.51
N PHE A 325 4.27 23.44 0.98
CA PHE A 325 5.16 24.09 0.05
C PHE A 325 6.60 24.15 0.58
N ASP A 326 6.82 24.64 1.79
CA ASP A 326 8.16 24.76 2.38
C ASP A 326 8.85 23.40 2.55
N LYS A 327 8.08 22.34 2.84
CA LYS A 327 8.61 20.97 2.89
C LYS A 327 8.95 20.41 1.50
N ILE A 328 8.19 20.76 0.46
CA ILE A 328 8.48 20.39 -0.93
C ILE A 328 9.83 20.98 -1.34
N ILE A 329 10.02 22.29 -1.12
CA ILE A 329 11.27 22.96 -1.48
C ILE A 329 12.45 22.22 -0.83
N LYS A 330 12.38 21.99 0.47
CA LYS A 330 13.45 21.29 1.23
C LYS A 330 13.71 19.84 0.74
N LEU A 331 12.73 19.17 0.16
CA LEU A 331 12.90 17.79 -0.32
C LEU A 331 13.45 17.72 -1.75
N LEU A 332 13.25 18.79 -2.55
CA LEU A 332 13.71 18.89 -3.94
C LEU A 332 15.10 19.52 -4.07
N GLU A 333 15.52 20.31 -3.10
CA GLU A 333 16.89 20.82 -2.93
C GLU A 333 17.81 19.73 -2.35
#